data_459daeab8e4798231409da1eda730d6b
#
_entry.id   459daeab8e4798231409da1eda730d6b
#
_cell.length_a   1.000
_cell.length_b   1.000
_cell.length_c   1.000
_cell.angle_alpha   90.00
_cell.angle_beta   90.00
_cell.angle_gamma   90.00
#
_symmetry.space_group_name_H-M   'P 1'
#
loop_
_entity.id
_entity.type
_entity.pdbx_description
1 polymer ?
#
loop_
_entity_poly.entity_id
_entity_poly.type
_entity_poly.pdbx_seq_one_letter_code
_entity_poly.pdbx_strand_id
1 'polypeptide(L)'
;MKELTREGLKNLSMKWGLFLPTPENVLEWFGLLQAGWVYSGDPIKPHAKLHSGRHSNAFFLCKALLMHGNLREIIAACIVKRLLRAGLAHVDAVFGSPQSSILLTGDIGRLLGVPTLVLEKDPEDPKGKKMKFKHDVPLSEGAVLLQVEELITTFDSAIASRVAIDKATNNGVCYARQIGVFVYRPPVLNFRTNDGSLVVPFIAKQVDSWEPEDCPYCPQGSEALEPKGENWPKLLA
;
A
#
# COMPACT_ATOMS: atom_id res chain seq x y z
N MET A 1 7.58 15.83 -24.07
CA MET A 1 8.31 15.01 -23.09
C MET A 1 8.74 13.73 -23.80
N LYS A 2 9.97 13.23 -23.57
CA LYS A 2 10.34 11.90 -24.10
C LYS A 2 9.45 10.86 -23.43
N GLU A 3 8.96 9.90 -24.23
CA GLU A 3 8.20 8.77 -23.75
C GLU A 3 8.98 8.03 -22.64
N LEU A 4 8.35 7.79 -21.50
CA LEU A 4 8.99 7.13 -20.38
C LEU A 4 9.10 5.64 -20.70
N THR A 5 10.31 5.09 -20.59
CA THR A 5 10.59 3.67 -20.83
C THR A 5 10.93 2.94 -19.52
N ARG A 6 10.92 1.61 -19.54
CA ARG A 6 11.36 0.80 -18.40
C ARG A 6 12.80 1.13 -17.96
N GLU A 7 13.69 1.39 -18.92
CA GLU A 7 15.07 1.82 -18.64
C GLU A 7 15.11 3.24 -18.07
N GLY A 8 14.25 4.14 -18.56
CA GLY A 8 14.10 5.49 -18.04
C GLY A 8 13.67 5.52 -16.57
N LEU A 9 12.84 4.55 -16.11
CA LEU A 9 12.45 4.45 -14.70
C LEU A 9 13.63 4.21 -13.75
N LYS A 10 14.64 3.44 -14.18
CA LYS A 10 15.84 3.17 -13.37
C LYS A 10 16.67 4.41 -13.09
N ASN A 11 16.57 5.41 -13.98
CA ASN A 11 17.32 6.66 -13.93
C ASN A 11 16.50 7.83 -13.33
N LEU A 12 15.24 7.60 -12.96
CA LEU A 12 14.47 8.63 -12.27
C LEU A 12 15.12 8.96 -10.93
N SER A 13 15.22 10.23 -10.62
CA SER A 13 15.70 10.70 -9.32
C SER A 13 14.95 11.96 -8.90
N MET A 14 14.83 12.16 -7.60
CA MET A 14 14.41 13.44 -7.03
C MET A 14 15.54 14.45 -7.17
N LYS A 15 15.69 15.03 -8.33
CA LYS A 15 16.59 16.16 -8.52
C LYS A 15 15.90 17.44 -8.05
N TRP A 16 16.19 17.84 -6.82
CA TRP A 16 15.92 19.19 -6.29
C TRP A 16 14.48 19.70 -6.46
N GLY A 17 13.49 18.88 -6.15
CA GLY A 17 12.10 19.31 -6.05
C GLY A 17 11.36 19.60 -7.37
N LEU A 18 11.95 19.29 -8.51
CA LEU A 18 11.41 19.70 -9.80
C LEU A 18 10.35 18.76 -10.38
N PHE A 19 10.28 17.50 -9.95
CA PHE A 19 9.28 16.58 -10.48
C PHE A 19 8.78 15.59 -9.43
N LEU A 20 7.53 15.79 -9.01
CA LEU A 20 6.78 14.78 -8.31
C LEU A 20 5.70 14.24 -9.26
N PRO A 21 5.68 12.92 -9.52
CA PRO A 21 4.71 12.33 -10.44
C PRO A 21 3.28 12.48 -9.91
N THR A 22 2.34 12.48 -10.86
CA THR A 22 0.92 12.30 -10.54
C THR A 22 0.60 10.83 -10.29
N PRO A 23 -0.56 10.50 -9.73
CA PRO A 23 -1.02 9.11 -9.64
C PRO A 23 -1.04 8.39 -10.99
N GLU A 24 -1.44 9.09 -12.06
CA GLU A 24 -1.52 8.56 -13.43
C GLU A 24 -0.13 8.18 -13.94
N ASN A 25 0.89 9.02 -13.70
CA ASN A 25 2.27 8.67 -14.06
C ASN A 25 2.76 7.41 -13.35
N VAL A 26 2.40 7.23 -12.07
CA VAL A 26 2.80 6.02 -11.33
C VAL A 26 2.00 4.81 -11.77
N LEU A 27 0.75 4.96 -12.21
CA LEU A 27 0.01 3.87 -12.87
C LEU A 27 0.69 3.43 -14.18
N GLU A 28 1.25 4.35 -14.96
CA GLU A 28 2.08 4.00 -16.13
C GLU A 28 3.33 3.19 -15.71
N TRP A 29 3.95 3.52 -14.56
CA TRP A 29 5.09 2.74 -14.04
C TRP A 29 4.71 1.31 -13.72
N PHE A 30 3.51 1.08 -13.18
CA PHE A 30 2.98 -0.28 -12.99
C PHE A 30 2.92 -1.03 -14.33
N GLY A 31 2.47 -0.40 -15.40
CA GLY A 31 2.46 -0.97 -16.75
C GLY A 31 3.86 -1.28 -17.26
N LEU A 32 4.79 -0.32 -17.20
CA LEU A 32 6.16 -0.47 -17.67
C LEU A 32 6.95 -1.57 -16.93
N LEU A 33 6.67 -1.77 -15.64
CA LEU A 33 7.26 -2.83 -14.82
C LEU A 33 6.48 -4.14 -14.88
N GLN A 34 5.38 -4.18 -15.63
CA GLN A 34 4.46 -5.31 -15.65
C GLN A 34 4.01 -5.70 -14.23
N ALA A 35 3.71 -4.72 -13.40
CA ALA A 35 3.40 -4.86 -11.98
C ALA A 35 1.95 -4.50 -11.63
N GLY A 36 1.14 -4.16 -12.62
CA GLY A 36 -0.27 -3.83 -12.49
C GLY A 36 -1.09 -4.50 -13.58
N TRP A 37 -2.26 -4.93 -13.20
CA TRP A 37 -3.23 -5.52 -14.11
C TRP A 37 -4.64 -5.02 -13.77
N VAL A 38 -5.40 -4.71 -14.80
CA VAL A 38 -6.82 -4.36 -14.72
C VAL A 38 -7.55 -5.13 -15.80
N TYR A 39 -8.66 -5.77 -15.42
CA TYR A 39 -9.48 -6.55 -16.34
C TYR A 39 -9.94 -5.69 -17.52
N SER A 40 -9.74 -6.20 -18.72
CA SER A 40 -10.04 -5.49 -19.97
C SER A 40 -11.53 -5.41 -20.30
N GLY A 41 -12.35 -6.26 -19.65
CA GLY A 41 -13.76 -6.47 -20.02
C GLY A 41 -13.97 -7.54 -21.11
N ASP A 42 -12.88 -8.10 -21.64
CA ASP A 42 -12.98 -9.17 -22.66
C ASP A 42 -13.16 -10.54 -21.97
N PRO A 43 -14.27 -11.24 -22.19
CA PRO A 43 -14.57 -12.52 -21.56
C PRO A 43 -13.59 -13.65 -21.93
N ILE A 44 -12.83 -13.51 -23.03
CA ILE A 44 -11.79 -14.48 -23.41
C ILE A 44 -10.54 -14.30 -22.54
N LYS A 45 -10.32 -13.10 -21.97
CA LYS A 45 -9.17 -12.79 -21.12
C LYS A 45 -9.41 -13.27 -19.69
N PRO A 46 -8.36 -13.75 -19.01
CA PRO A 46 -8.47 -14.17 -17.61
C PRO A 46 -8.69 -12.99 -16.66
N HIS A 47 -9.24 -13.28 -15.49
CA HIS A 47 -9.35 -12.35 -14.38
C HIS A 47 -8.60 -12.85 -13.13
N ALA A 48 -8.39 -11.96 -12.15
CA ALA A 48 -7.57 -12.29 -11.01
C ALA A 48 -8.33 -13.09 -9.94
N LYS A 49 -7.72 -14.19 -9.45
CA LYS A 49 -8.09 -14.89 -8.22
C LYS A 49 -7.11 -14.47 -7.12
N LEU A 50 -7.61 -13.75 -6.13
CA LEU A 50 -6.80 -13.25 -5.01
C LEU A 50 -6.40 -14.39 -4.05
N HIS A 51 -5.40 -14.14 -3.21
CA HIS A 51 -4.97 -15.11 -2.18
C HIS A 51 -6.09 -15.45 -1.18
N SER A 52 -7.06 -14.56 -0.98
CA SER A 52 -8.26 -14.81 -0.17
C SER A 52 -9.25 -15.80 -0.82
N GLY A 53 -9.02 -16.20 -2.05
CA GLY A 53 -9.95 -17.00 -2.87
C GLY A 53 -10.93 -16.14 -3.68
N ARG A 54 -11.12 -14.86 -3.32
CA ARG A 54 -12.01 -13.94 -4.02
C ARG A 54 -11.49 -13.63 -5.42
N HIS A 55 -12.40 -13.40 -6.38
CA HIS A 55 -12.10 -12.93 -7.72
C HIS A 55 -12.09 -11.41 -7.78
N SER A 56 -11.30 -10.81 -8.68
CA SER A 56 -11.16 -9.35 -8.75
C SER A 56 -10.93 -8.86 -10.17
N ASN A 57 -11.30 -7.59 -10.39
CA ASN A 57 -11.10 -6.89 -11.66
C ASN A 57 -9.77 -6.12 -11.76
N ALA A 58 -8.94 -6.14 -10.71
CA ALA A 58 -7.61 -5.53 -10.77
C ALA A 58 -6.65 -6.12 -9.73
N PHE A 59 -5.35 -6.04 -10.04
CA PHE A 59 -4.29 -6.42 -9.13
C PHE A 59 -3.10 -5.45 -9.26
N PHE A 60 -2.51 -5.03 -8.14
CA PHE A 60 -1.33 -4.16 -8.08
C PHE A 60 -0.25 -4.83 -7.25
N LEU A 61 0.87 -5.13 -7.88
CA LEU A 61 2.06 -5.65 -7.20
C LEU A 61 2.95 -4.46 -6.76
N CYS A 62 2.49 -3.72 -5.75
CA CYS A 62 3.17 -2.52 -5.24
C CYS A 62 4.63 -2.78 -4.91
N LYS A 63 4.94 -3.96 -4.38
CA LYS A 63 6.30 -4.39 -4.08
C LYS A 63 7.25 -4.26 -5.28
N ALA A 64 6.77 -4.49 -6.51
CA ALA A 64 7.61 -4.38 -7.69
C ALA A 64 8.14 -2.95 -7.91
N LEU A 65 7.35 -1.92 -7.58
CA LEU A 65 7.79 -0.54 -7.61
C LEU A 65 8.65 -0.20 -6.39
N LEU A 66 8.22 -0.60 -5.21
CA LEU A 66 8.86 -0.23 -3.94
C LEU A 66 10.21 -0.91 -3.70
N MET A 67 10.51 -1.98 -4.43
CA MET A 67 11.86 -2.58 -4.43
C MET A 67 12.91 -1.69 -5.13
N HIS A 68 12.49 -0.78 -6.02
CA HIS A 68 13.37 0.21 -6.63
C HIS A 68 13.50 1.42 -5.71
N GLY A 69 14.68 1.58 -5.07
CA GLY A 69 14.93 2.63 -4.07
C GLY A 69 14.61 4.04 -4.56
N ASN A 70 14.97 4.36 -5.81
CA ASN A 70 14.67 5.65 -6.44
C ASN A 70 13.17 5.90 -6.63
N LEU A 71 12.41 4.89 -7.08
CA LEU A 71 10.95 5.02 -7.26
C LEU A 71 10.25 5.13 -5.90
N ARG A 72 10.69 4.33 -4.92
CA ARG A 72 10.16 4.36 -3.56
C ARG A 72 10.40 5.71 -2.88
N GLU A 73 11.59 6.30 -3.04
CA GLU A 73 11.89 7.64 -2.52
C GLU A 73 10.95 8.70 -3.11
N ILE A 74 10.72 8.66 -4.42
CA ILE A 74 9.79 9.58 -5.10
C ILE A 74 8.36 9.38 -4.57
N ILE A 75 7.90 8.14 -4.45
CA ILE A 75 6.57 7.81 -3.91
C ILE A 75 6.44 8.29 -2.47
N ALA A 76 7.46 8.07 -1.62
CA ALA A 76 7.49 8.54 -0.24
C ALA A 76 7.34 10.06 -0.16
N ALA A 77 8.08 10.81 -0.99
CA ALA A 77 7.98 12.26 -1.05
C ALA A 77 6.59 12.74 -1.48
N CYS A 78 5.97 12.05 -2.44
CA CYS A 78 4.60 12.34 -2.86
C CYS A 78 3.60 12.14 -1.72
N ILE A 79 3.73 11.05 -0.96
CA ILE A 79 2.87 10.74 0.19
C ILE A 79 3.06 11.80 1.28
N VAL A 80 4.31 12.12 1.66
CA VAL A 80 4.61 13.16 2.65
C VAL A 80 3.99 14.50 2.24
N LYS A 81 4.16 14.92 0.99
CA LYS A 81 3.54 16.16 0.49
C LYS A 81 2.02 16.17 0.63
N ARG A 82 1.35 15.04 0.37
CA ARG A 82 -0.10 14.91 0.52
C ARG A 82 -0.52 14.93 1.99
N LEU A 83 0.22 14.24 2.86
CA LEU A 83 -0.01 14.24 4.30
C LEU A 83 0.09 15.66 4.88
N LEU A 84 1.13 16.41 4.53
CA LEU A 84 1.30 17.81 4.95
C LEU A 84 0.16 18.71 4.44
N ARG A 85 -0.28 18.53 3.20
CA ARG A 85 -1.45 19.24 2.65
C ARG A 85 -2.77 18.85 3.32
N ALA A 86 -2.86 17.63 3.84
CA ALA A 86 -4.00 17.14 4.62
C ALA A 86 -3.93 17.56 6.10
N GLY A 87 -3.01 18.45 6.46
CA GLY A 87 -2.87 18.99 7.81
C GLY A 87 -2.13 18.07 8.77
N LEU A 88 -1.21 17.21 8.28
CA LEU A 88 -0.33 16.46 9.16
C LEU A 88 0.50 17.43 9.98
N ALA A 89 0.34 17.34 11.30
CA ALA A 89 1.14 18.09 12.28
C ALA A 89 2.40 17.29 12.67
N HIS A 90 2.96 17.60 13.82
CA HIS A 90 4.07 16.87 14.41
C HIS A 90 3.70 15.40 14.63
N VAL A 91 4.66 14.49 14.37
CA VAL A 91 4.60 13.08 14.72
C VAL A 91 5.96 12.67 15.31
N ASP A 92 5.93 11.72 16.24
CA ASP A 92 7.13 11.27 16.96
C ASP A 92 7.76 10.05 16.29
N ALA A 93 6.98 9.25 15.57
CA ALA A 93 7.48 8.11 14.81
C ALA A 93 6.50 7.74 13.68
N VAL A 94 6.98 6.92 12.75
CA VAL A 94 6.17 6.31 11.69
C VAL A 94 6.19 4.79 11.81
N PHE A 95 5.11 4.13 11.41
CA PHE A 95 5.01 2.68 11.34
C PHE A 95 4.11 2.23 10.20
N GLY A 96 4.18 0.95 9.86
CA GLY A 96 3.29 0.33 8.88
C GLY A 96 3.24 -1.18 9.06
N SER A 97 2.30 -1.82 8.37
CA SER A 97 2.12 -3.26 8.44
C SER A 97 3.33 -4.02 7.89
N PRO A 98 3.81 -5.08 8.55
CA PRO A 98 4.88 -5.92 8.05
C PRO A 98 4.35 -6.79 6.88
N GLN A 99 5.17 -7.14 5.93
CA GLN A 99 6.55 -6.76 5.65
C GLN A 99 6.63 -5.70 4.55
N SER A 100 5.53 -5.53 3.81
CA SER A 100 5.49 -4.80 2.54
C SER A 100 5.70 -3.29 2.70
N SER A 101 5.21 -2.70 3.78
CA SER A 101 5.32 -1.25 4.01
C SER A 101 6.62 -0.81 4.70
N ILE A 102 7.45 -1.72 5.22
CA ILE A 102 8.64 -1.37 6.02
C ILE A 102 9.58 -0.42 5.28
N LEU A 103 9.92 -0.72 4.03
CA LEU A 103 10.85 0.11 3.25
C LEU A 103 10.27 1.50 2.97
N LEU A 104 8.99 1.57 2.61
CA LEU A 104 8.30 2.84 2.36
C LEU A 104 8.19 3.68 3.63
N THR A 105 7.86 3.05 4.75
CA THR A 105 7.80 3.70 6.07
C THR A 105 9.15 4.27 6.47
N GLY A 106 10.24 3.53 6.21
CA GLY A 106 11.60 3.98 6.44
C GLY A 106 11.95 5.26 5.66
N ASP A 107 11.60 5.31 4.38
CA ASP A 107 11.82 6.52 3.57
C ASP A 107 10.96 7.69 4.05
N ILE A 108 9.72 7.46 4.46
CA ILE A 108 8.84 8.50 5.01
C ILE A 108 9.36 9.00 6.37
N GLY A 109 9.81 8.10 7.26
CA GLY A 109 10.45 8.47 8.52
C GLY A 109 11.67 9.34 8.31
N ARG A 110 12.54 8.97 7.36
CA ARG A 110 13.71 9.77 6.97
C ARG A 110 13.31 11.18 6.46
N LEU A 111 12.26 11.27 5.64
CA LEU A 111 11.79 12.55 5.10
C LEU A 111 11.15 13.44 6.17
N LEU A 112 10.52 12.86 7.18
CA LEU A 112 9.92 13.58 8.31
C LEU A 112 10.92 13.84 9.45
N GLY A 113 12.12 13.22 9.41
CA GLY A 113 13.13 13.33 10.45
C GLY A 113 12.78 12.59 11.75
N VAL A 114 12.00 11.51 11.66
CA VAL A 114 11.51 10.73 12.82
C VAL A 114 11.86 9.25 12.68
N PRO A 115 11.98 8.50 13.80
CA PRO A 115 12.23 7.07 13.78
C PRO A 115 11.11 6.28 13.12
N THR A 116 11.50 5.11 12.59
CA THR A 116 10.56 4.13 12.03
C THR A 116 10.42 2.96 13.00
N LEU A 117 9.20 2.65 13.39
CA LEU A 117 8.88 1.49 14.22
C LEU A 117 8.67 0.28 13.32
N VAL A 118 9.31 -0.83 13.67
CA VAL A 118 9.23 -2.07 12.92
C VAL A 118 8.31 -3.05 13.64
N LEU A 119 7.30 -3.54 12.92
CA LEU A 119 6.43 -4.62 13.37
C LEU A 119 6.79 -5.92 12.63
N GLU A 120 6.46 -7.03 13.23
CA GLU A 120 6.60 -8.36 12.65
C GLU A 120 5.26 -9.07 12.67
N LYS A 121 5.08 -10.04 11.79
CA LYS A 121 3.97 -10.99 11.94
C LYS A 121 4.22 -11.85 13.17
N ASP A 122 3.19 -12.09 13.96
CA ASP A 122 3.30 -12.97 15.13
C ASP A 122 3.59 -14.40 14.67
N PRO A 123 4.75 -14.98 14.99
CA PRO A 123 5.09 -16.34 14.59
C PRO A 123 4.19 -17.40 15.23
N GLU A 124 3.51 -17.07 16.33
CA GLU A 124 2.58 -17.95 17.01
C GLU A 124 1.16 -17.91 16.41
N ASP A 125 0.91 -17.01 15.45
CA ASP A 125 -0.38 -16.97 14.74
C ASP A 125 -0.31 -17.74 13.41
N PRO A 126 -0.86 -18.97 13.35
CA PRO A 126 -0.83 -19.79 12.14
C PRO A 126 -1.62 -19.17 10.96
N LYS A 127 -2.51 -18.22 11.24
CA LYS A 127 -3.27 -17.48 10.23
C LYS A 127 -2.50 -16.25 9.71
N GLY A 128 -1.38 -15.87 10.33
CA GLY A 128 -0.53 -14.73 9.96
C GLY A 128 -1.27 -13.38 9.99
N LYS A 129 -2.33 -13.25 10.77
CA LYS A 129 -3.15 -12.04 10.88
C LYS A 129 -2.73 -11.15 12.05
N LYS A 130 -2.15 -11.74 13.11
CA LYS A 130 -1.67 -10.98 14.27
C LYS A 130 -0.30 -10.38 13.99
N MET A 131 -0.07 -9.22 14.59
CA MET A 131 1.19 -8.50 14.51
C MET A 131 1.83 -8.46 15.91
N LYS A 132 3.16 -8.34 15.91
CA LYS A 132 3.97 -8.17 17.11
C LYS A 132 4.84 -6.93 16.96
N PHE A 133 4.82 -6.08 17.94
CA PHE A 133 5.70 -4.93 18.04
C PHE A 133 6.81 -5.23 19.05
N LYS A 134 8.05 -5.18 18.58
CA LYS A 134 9.23 -5.22 19.46
C LYS A 134 9.50 -3.80 19.93
N HIS A 135 9.23 -3.49 21.11
CA HIS A 135 9.39 -2.14 21.68
C HIS A 135 10.89 -1.76 21.83
N ASP A 136 11.61 -1.75 20.70
CA ASP A 136 13.06 -1.49 20.67
C ASP A 136 13.39 0.02 20.65
N VAL A 137 12.38 0.87 20.39
CA VAL A 137 12.50 2.33 20.39
C VAL A 137 11.70 2.88 21.56
N PRO A 138 12.33 3.64 22.48
CA PRO A 138 11.61 4.26 23.58
C PRO A 138 10.60 5.29 23.05
N LEU A 139 9.33 5.08 23.39
CA LEU A 139 8.25 6.00 23.08
C LEU A 139 7.84 6.72 24.36
N SER A 140 7.74 8.04 24.30
CA SER A 140 7.18 8.83 25.40
C SER A 140 5.67 8.57 25.53
N GLU A 141 5.14 8.71 26.73
CA GLU A 141 3.69 8.70 26.92
C GLU A 141 3.04 9.81 26.09
N GLY A 142 1.97 9.47 25.39
CA GLY A 142 1.30 10.38 24.46
C GLY A 142 2.01 10.59 23.12
N ALA A 143 3.09 9.86 22.82
CA ALA A 143 3.77 9.95 21.53
C ALA A 143 2.78 9.76 20.36
N VAL A 144 2.86 10.63 19.36
CA VAL A 144 1.99 10.63 18.18
C VAL A 144 2.61 9.82 17.05
N LEU A 145 1.96 8.75 16.63
CA LEU A 145 2.46 7.84 15.61
C LEU A 145 1.72 8.03 14.28
N LEU A 146 2.46 8.14 13.18
CA LEU A 146 1.90 8.15 11.82
C LEU A 146 1.87 6.74 11.25
N GLN A 147 0.70 6.29 10.84
CA GLN A 147 0.54 5.03 10.11
C GLN A 147 0.74 5.25 8.61
N VAL A 148 1.53 4.36 7.99
CA VAL A 148 1.78 4.35 6.55
C VAL A 148 1.64 2.93 6.01
N GLU A 149 0.84 2.77 4.95
CA GLU A 149 0.59 1.46 4.35
C GLU A 149 0.97 1.43 2.87
N GLU A 150 1.48 0.31 2.42
CA GLU A 150 1.76 0.07 1.00
C GLU A 150 0.46 -0.05 0.20
N LEU A 151 -0.46 -0.86 0.70
CA LEU A 151 -1.73 -1.14 0.06
C LEU A 151 -2.83 -1.38 1.09
N ILE A 152 -3.95 -0.71 0.93
CA ILE A 152 -5.15 -0.93 1.74
C ILE A 152 -6.31 -1.38 0.85
N THR A 153 -6.96 -2.48 1.29
CA THR A 153 -8.25 -2.94 0.78
C THR A 153 -9.31 -2.93 1.89
N THR A 154 -9.05 -3.61 3.01
CA THR A 154 -10.00 -3.85 4.12
C THR A 154 -9.54 -3.32 5.48
N PHE A 155 -8.39 -2.70 5.58
CA PHE A 155 -7.77 -2.23 6.84
C PHE A 155 -7.35 -3.31 7.85
N ASP A 156 -7.60 -4.60 7.64
CA ASP A 156 -7.33 -5.64 8.63
C ASP A 156 -5.88 -5.62 9.15
N SER A 157 -4.91 -5.56 8.25
CA SER A 157 -3.48 -5.49 8.63
C SER A 157 -3.14 -4.18 9.33
N ALA A 158 -3.73 -3.07 8.88
CA ALA A 158 -3.52 -1.76 9.46
C ALA A 158 -4.03 -1.70 10.91
N ILE A 159 -5.22 -2.25 11.17
CA ILE A 159 -5.81 -2.36 12.50
C ILE A 159 -4.98 -3.31 13.38
N ALA A 160 -4.59 -4.48 12.86
CA ALA A 160 -3.76 -5.43 13.61
C ALA A 160 -2.42 -4.83 14.04
N SER A 161 -1.84 -3.94 13.23
CA SER A 161 -0.60 -3.22 13.56
C SER A 161 -0.80 -2.25 14.72
N ARG A 162 -1.90 -1.48 14.74
CA ARG A 162 -2.26 -0.61 15.87
C ARG A 162 -2.48 -1.41 17.14
N VAL A 163 -3.26 -2.48 17.08
CA VAL A 163 -3.51 -3.37 18.23
C VAL A 163 -2.21 -3.90 18.82
N ALA A 164 -1.23 -4.26 18.00
CA ALA A 164 0.06 -4.73 18.48
C ALA A 164 0.87 -3.64 19.20
N ILE A 165 0.84 -2.40 18.70
CA ILE A 165 1.48 -1.25 19.35
C ILE A 165 0.78 -0.92 20.66
N ASP A 166 -0.56 -0.80 20.66
CA ASP A 166 -1.36 -0.46 21.83
C ASP A 166 -1.11 -1.46 22.98
N LYS A 167 -1.07 -2.76 22.64
CA LYS A 167 -0.75 -3.80 23.61
C LYS A 167 0.66 -3.65 24.19
N ALA A 168 1.65 -3.33 23.38
CA ALA A 168 3.04 -3.20 23.81
C ALA A 168 3.32 -1.91 24.61
N THR A 169 2.54 -0.86 24.37
CA THR A 169 2.66 0.45 25.00
C THR A 169 1.61 0.72 26.09
N ASN A 170 0.80 -0.29 26.45
CA ASN A 170 -0.34 -0.13 27.35
C ASN A 170 -1.28 1.02 26.99
N ASN A 171 -1.55 1.21 25.69
CA ASN A 171 -2.32 2.33 25.13
C ASN A 171 -1.71 3.72 25.44
N GLY A 172 -0.41 3.79 25.70
CA GLY A 172 0.27 5.03 26.06
C GLY A 172 0.64 5.92 24.85
N VAL A 173 0.20 5.58 23.64
CA VAL A 173 0.47 6.34 22.40
C VAL A 173 -0.80 6.90 21.78
N CYS A 174 -0.61 7.91 20.93
CA CYS A 174 -1.67 8.49 20.08
C CYS A 174 -1.38 8.21 18.61
N TYR A 175 -2.41 8.27 17.77
CA TYR A 175 -2.25 8.13 16.32
C TYR A 175 -2.56 9.46 15.63
N ALA A 176 -1.74 9.81 14.64
CA ALA A 176 -2.07 10.92 13.75
C ALA A 176 -3.44 10.69 13.10
N ARG A 177 -4.18 11.76 12.87
CA ARG A 177 -5.50 11.68 12.21
C ARG A 177 -5.43 11.24 10.75
N GLN A 178 -4.24 11.30 10.16
CA GLN A 178 -3.97 10.89 8.78
C GLN A 178 -3.33 9.50 8.75
N ILE A 179 -3.69 8.71 7.74
CA ILE A 179 -3.04 7.45 7.36
C ILE A 179 -2.49 7.63 5.96
N GLY A 180 -1.16 7.57 5.80
CA GLY A 180 -0.52 7.63 4.49
C GLY A 180 -0.65 6.29 3.76
N VAL A 181 -1.08 6.30 2.50
CA VAL A 181 -1.26 5.06 1.74
C VAL A 181 -0.69 5.19 0.33
N PHE A 182 0.09 4.23 -0.11
CA PHE A 182 0.56 4.24 -1.49
C PHE A 182 -0.58 3.90 -2.45
N VAL A 183 -1.22 2.72 -2.31
CA VAL A 183 -2.38 2.32 -3.11
C VAL A 183 -3.57 2.00 -2.21
N TYR A 184 -4.63 2.78 -2.34
CA TYR A 184 -5.90 2.57 -1.68
C TYR A 184 -6.91 2.03 -2.69
N ARG A 185 -7.33 0.76 -2.52
CA ARG A 185 -8.17 0.06 -3.50
C ARG A 185 -9.36 -0.68 -2.88
N PRO A 186 -10.20 -0.03 -2.09
CA PRO A 186 -11.39 -0.67 -1.53
C PRO A 186 -12.49 -0.85 -2.60
N PRO A 187 -13.48 -1.70 -2.35
CA PRO A 187 -14.65 -1.83 -3.22
C PRO A 187 -15.53 -0.57 -3.25
N VAL A 188 -15.47 0.23 -2.18
CA VAL A 188 -16.12 1.55 -2.11
C VAL A 188 -15.12 2.56 -1.55
N LEU A 189 -14.87 3.63 -2.29
CA LEU A 189 -13.94 4.68 -1.85
C LEU A 189 -14.55 5.47 -0.70
N ASN A 190 -14.04 5.22 0.50
CA ASN A 190 -14.32 6.01 1.70
C ASN A 190 -12.99 6.45 2.30
N PHE A 191 -12.73 7.75 2.32
CA PHE A 191 -11.49 8.32 2.82
C PHE A 191 -11.48 8.56 4.33
N ARG A 192 -12.49 8.06 5.06
CA ARG A 192 -12.50 8.06 6.53
C ARG A 192 -12.72 6.65 7.06
N THR A 193 -11.94 6.30 8.05
CA THR A 193 -12.10 5.07 8.81
C THR A 193 -13.19 5.22 9.87
N ASN A 194 -13.59 4.11 10.49
CA ASN A 194 -14.63 4.12 11.55
C ASN A 194 -14.18 4.92 12.78
N ASP A 195 -12.88 5.02 13.07
CA ASP A 195 -12.33 5.84 14.14
C ASP A 195 -12.14 7.31 13.74
N GLY A 196 -12.60 7.70 12.53
CA GLY A 196 -12.53 9.05 12.00
C GLY A 196 -11.18 9.45 11.39
N SER A 197 -10.20 8.54 11.33
CA SER A 197 -8.92 8.82 10.67
C SER A 197 -9.12 9.10 9.18
N LEU A 198 -8.35 10.05 8.63
CA LEU A 198 -8.38 10.42 7.22
C LEU A 198 -7.39 9.57 6.44
N VAL A 199 -7.87 8.81 5.47
CA VAL A 199 -7.02 8.08 4.52
C VAL A 199 -6.49 9.06 3.48
N VAL A 200 -5.16 9.16 3.37
CA VAL A 200 -4.45 10.05 2.44
C VAL A 200 -3.68 9.21 1.43
N PRO A 201 -4.35 8.71 0.39
CA PRO A 201 -3.70 7.86 -0.59
C PRO A 201 -2.89 8.64 -1.61
N PHE A 202 -1.84 8.03 -2.15
CA PHE A 202 -1.21 8.52 -3.36
C PHE A 202 -2.02 8.10 -4.58
N ILE A 203 -2.36 6.80 -4.70
CA ILE A 203 -3.30 6.29 -5.70
C ILE A 203 -4.56 5.83 -4.98
N ALA A 204 -5.73 6.31 -5.43
CA ALA A 204 -7.02 5.81 -5.00
C ALA A 204 -7.74 5.22 -6.22
N LYS A 205 -8.08 3.94 -6.16
CA LYS A 205 -8.80 3.25 -7.23
C LYS A 205 -9.80 2.28 -6.64
N GLN A 206 -11.06 2.40 -7.00
CA GLN A 206 -12.05 1.39 -6.68
C GLN A 206 -11.69 0.09 -7.40
N VAL A 207 -11.64 -1.00 -6.65
CA VAL A 207 -11.37 -2.34 -7.15
C VAL A 207 -12.40 -3.28 -6.56
N ASP A 208 -13.18 -3.89 -7.41
CA ASP A 208 -14.21 -4.82 -7.00
C ASP A 208 -13.62 -6.21 -6.79
N SER A 209 -14.20 -6.93 -5.84
CA SER A 209 -13.90 -8.35 -5.62
C SER A 209 -15.15 -9.10 -5.18
N TRP A 210 -15.28 -10.33 -5.64
CA TRP A 210 -16.45 -11.17 -5.44
C TRP A 210 -16.05 -12.52 -4.86
N GLU A 211 -16.96 -13.20 -4.17
CA GLU A 211 -16.83 -14.62 -3.95
C GLU A 211 -16.90 -15.35 -5.31
N PRO A 212 -16.28 -16.53 -5.47
CA PRO A 212 -16.23 -17.22 -6.76
C PRO A 212 -17.61 -17.42 -7.40
N GLU A 213 -18.63 -17.75 -6.60
CA GLU A 213 -20.01 -17.96 -7.00
C GLU A 213 -20.73 -16.69 -7.48
N ASP A 214 -20.30 -15.52 -6.98
CA ASP A 214 -20.87 -14.19 -7.32
C ASP A 214 -20.05 -13.47 -8.40
N CYS A 215 -18.99 -14.09 -8.91
CA CYS A 215 -18.09 -13.45 -9.86
C CYS A 215 -18.78 -13.22 -11.21
N PRO A 216 -18.89 -11.96 -11.70
CA PRO A 216 -19.58 -11.67 -12.96
C PRO A 216 -18.81 -12.16 -14.20
N TYR A 217 -17.55 -12.54 -14.05
CA TYR A 217 -16.68 -12.94 -15.18
C TYR A 217 -16.69 -14.45 -15.43
N CYS A 218 -16.81 -15.27 -14.36
CA CYS A 218 -16.83 -16.73 -14.48
C CYS A 218 -17.95 -17.25 -15.42
N PRO A 219 -19.21 -16.78 -15.32
CA PRO A 219 -20.28 -17.22 -16.25
C PRO A 219 -20.05 -16.82 -17.70
N GLN A 220 -19.19 -15.83 -17.95
CA GLN A 220 -18.83 -15.36 -19.29
C GLN A 220 -17.70 -16.19 -19.92
N GLY A 221 -17.11 -17.14 -19.18
CA GLY A 221 -16.02 -17.99 -19.67
C GLY A 221 -14.62 -17.47 -19.32
N SER A 222 -14.48 -16.32 -18.64
CA SER A 222 -13.20 -15.81 -18.20
C SER A 222 -12.58 -16.72 -17.12
N GLU A 223 -11.32 -17.12 -17.30
CA GLU A 223 -10.61 -17.98 -16.35
C GLU A 223 -10.08 -17.16 -15.17
N ALA A 224 -10.28 -17.67 -13.95
CA ALA A 224 -9.76 -17.04 -12.73
C ALA A 224 -8.34 -17.53 -12.42
N LEU A 225 -7.33 -16.66 -12.53
CA LEU A 225 -5.92 -16.99 -12.34
C LEU A 225 -5.33 -16.27 -11.14
N GLU A 226 -4.53 -16.98 -10.34
CA GLU A 226 -3.74 -16.32 -9.30
C GLU A 226 -2.67 -15.42 -9.94
N PRO A 227 -2.58 -14.12 -9.54
CA PRO A 227 -1.67 -13.15 -10.16
C PRO A 227 -0.22 -13.33 -9.68
N LYS A 228 0.34 -14.51 -9.91
CA LYS A 228 1.73 -14.87 -9.54
C LYS A 228 2.28 -15.98 -10.45
N GLY A 229 3.60 -16.15 -10.44
CA GLY A 229 4.30 -17.20 -11.17
C GLY A 229 3.94 -17.21 -12.66
N GLU A 230 3.69 -18.39 -13.20
CA GLU A 230 3.38 -18.61 -14.62
C GLU A 230 2.02 -18.00 -15.08
N ASN A 231 1.15 -17.70 -14.15
CA ASN A 231 -0.15 -17.09 -14.46
C ASN A 231 -0.03 -15.57 -14.70
N TRP A 232 0.99 -14.93 -14.13
CA TRP A 232 1.14 -13.49 -14.24
C TRP A 232 1.28 -13.00 -15.69
N PRO A 233 2.13 -13.59 -16.55
CA PRO A 233 2.16 -13.25 -17.97
C PRO A 233 0.83 -13.48 -18.71
N LYS A 234 0.04 -14.50 -18.33
CA LYS A 234 -1.27 -14.77 -18.94
C LYS A 234 -2.29 -13.68 -18.62
N LEU A 235 -2.23 -13.10 -17.38
CA LEU A 235 -3.08 -11.99 -17.02
C LEU A 235 -2.69 -10.69 -17.76
N LEU A 236 -1.41 -10.52 -18.08
CA LEU A 236 -0.90 -9.34 -18.78
C LEU A 236 -1.07 -9.38 -20.29
N ALA A 237 -1.29 -10.57 -20.87
CA ALA A 237 -1.51 -10.76 -22.31
C ALA A 237 -2.89 -10.28 -22.75
#